data_14810cc5978f56ce4b7d73f374913eb1
#
_entry.id   14810cc5978f56ce4b7d73f374913eb1
#
_cell.length_a   1.000
_cell.length_b   1.000
_cell.length_c   1.000
_cell.angle_alpha   90.00
_cell.angle_beta   90.00
_cell.angle_gamma   90.00
#
_symmetry.space_group_name_H-M   'P 1'
#
loop_
_entity.id
_entity.type
_entity.pdbx_description
1 polymer ?
#
loop_
_entity_poly.entity_id
_entity_poly.type
_entity_poly.pdbx_seq_one_letter_code
_entity_poly.pdbx_strand_id
1 'polypeptide(L)'
;MTDPVIIAGACGYGVWPSNSIEGARGCLAAPVDGIEIDVHLTRDGHVVAHHDYRLHADQSRLDGAWLSEPGPLLRDADLASLKRYDLGRARPGSRRAAHAHGEMDGVFLPTLPEILDDMGKAPGPKRWLFVEIKTDPAGYRQSADPVRLLDQVLADLADADWLSAAKIIAFDWSVLRRLGRLAPGIATAHLTVPEAMQGQIIRDEAGDSPWTDGFDPRHHGGSELRAILAHGGEEWSPHVSDVTEARMAEARSLGLRVGVWGLASASDIDRMASWGADALTVSGPVWSV
;
A
#
# COMPACT_ATOMS: atom_id res chain seq x y z
N MET A 1 21.19 13.68 10.04
CA MET A 1 19.94 13.05 9.53
C MET A 1 20.31 11.63 9.22
N THR A 2 19.51 10.65 9.58
CA THR A 2 19.67 9.25 9.16
C THR A 2 19.19 9.13 7.72
N ASP A 3 19.78 8.21 6.94
CA ASP A 3 19.30 7.94 5.60
C ASP A 3 17.85 7.40 5.65
N PRO A 4 16.98 7.75 4.69
CA PRO A 4 15.61 7.26 4.65
C PRO A 4 15.57 5.75 4.41
N VAL A 5 14.55 5.10 4.96
CA VAL A 5 14.27 3.69 4.70
C VAL A 5 13.70 3.55 3.28
N ILE A 6 14.28 2.67 2.45
CA ILE A 6 13.84 2.43 1.08
C ILE A 6 12.89 1.23 1.02
N ILE A 7 11.66 1.47 0.59
CA ILE A 7 10.59 0.46 0.50
C ILE A 7 10.21 0.24 -0.96
N ALA A 8 10.24 -1.00 -1.42
CA ALA A 8 9.77 -1.35 -2.77
C ALA A 8 8.24 -1.44 -2.79
N GLY A 9 7.58 -0.50 -3.47
CA GLY A 9 6.12 -0.43 -3.56
C GLY A 9 5.52 -1.60 -4.33
N ALA A 10 4.38 -2.11 -3.87
CA ALA A 10 3.65 -3.24 -4.42
C ALA A 10 4.55 -4.44 -4.79
N CYS A 11 5.46 -4.85 -3.89
CA CYS A 11 6.46 -5.90 -4.15
C CYS A 11 7.36 -5.61 -5.37
N GLY A 12 7.77 -4.36 -5.58
CA GLY A 12 8.68 -4.00 -6.67
C GLY A 12 7.98 -3.79 -8.01
N TYR A 13 6.81 -3.17 -7.98
CA TYR A 13 6.10 -2.72 -9.18
C TYR A 13 7.04 -1.97 -10.14
N GLY A 14 6.93 -2.30 -11.44
CA GLY A 14 7.79 -1.76 -12.50
C GLY A 14 9.05 -2.59 -12.77
N VAL A 15 9.39 -3.59 -11.91
CA VAL A 15 10.48 -4.55 -12.13
C VAL A 15 9.96 -5.98 -12.13
N TRP A 16 9.04 -6.30 -11.24
CA TRP A 16 8.36 -7.59 -11.12
C TRP A 16 6.85 -7.43 -11.17
N PRO A 17 6.10 -8.52 -11.37
CA PRO A 17 4.65 -8.49 -11.18
C PRO A 17 4.29 -7.98 -9.78
N SER A 18 3.43 -6.96 -9.72
CA SER A 18 3.07 -6.30 -8.47
C SER A 18 2.35 -7.25 -7.50
N ASN A 19 2.55 -7.03 -6.20
CA ASN A 19 1.88 -7.79 -5.14
C ASN A 19 2.03 -9.32 -5.34
N SER A 20 3.21 -9.79 -5.72
CA SER A 20 3.51 -11.19 -6.03
C SER A 20 4.63 -11.75 -5.14
N ILE A 21 4.67 -13.06 -5.00
CA ILE A 21 5.77 -13.76 -4.32
C ILE A 21 7.07 -13.56 -5.08
N GLU A 22 7.01 -13.58 -6.40
CA GLU A 22 8.15 -13.36 -7.30
C GLU A 22 8.73 -11.96 -7.10
N GLY A 23 7.87 -10.96 -6.97
CA GLY A 23 8.26 -9.59 -6.65
C GLY A 23 8.89 -9.48 -5.26
N ALA A 24 8.28 -10.09 -4.24
CA ALA A 24 8.84 -10.12 -2.88
C ALA A 24 10.24 -10.73 -2.85
N ARG A 25 10.45 -11.88 -3.52
CA ARG A 25 11.78 -12.52 -3.68
C ARG A 25 12.79 -11.61 -4.36
N GLY A 26 12.37 -10.97 -5.46
CA GLY A 26 13.22 -10.04 -6.19
C GLY A 26 13.65 -8.86 -5.32
N CYS A 27 12.74 -8.28 -4.58
CA CYS A 27 13.01 -7.19 -3.64
C CYS A 27 13.95 -7.60 -2.50
N LEU A 28 13.83 -8.84 -1.99
CA LEU A 28 14.76 -9.33 -0.97
C LEU A 28 16.20 -9.48 -1.46
N ALA A 29 16.41 -9.62 -2.77
CA ALA A 29 17.73 -9.62 -3.39
C ALA A 29 18.23 -8.22 -3.78
N ALA A 30 17.36 -7.20 -3.72
CA ALA A 30 17.66 -5.81 -4.07
C ALA A 30 18.13 -5.00 -2.84
N PRO A 31 18.80 -3.85 -3.04
CA PRO A 31 19.23 -2.97 -1.96
C PRO A 31 18.07 -2.11 -1.42
N VAL A 32 17.00 -2.76 -0.97
CA VAL A 32 15.85 -2.11 -0.31
C VAL A 32 15.72 -2.60 1.12
N ASP A 33 15.19 -1.76 2.01
CA ASP A 33 15.02 -2.07 3.42
C ASP A 33 13.73 -2.85 3.72
N GLY A 34 12.82 -2.90 2.75
CA GLY A 34 11.54 -3.59 2.88
C GLY A 34 10.70 -3.54 1.62
N ILE A 35 9.50 -4.08 1.74
CA ILE A 35 8.48 -4.04 0.69
C ILE A 35 7.19 -3.43 1.23
N GLU A 36 6.40 -2.91 0.34
CA GLU A 36 5.02 -2.54 0.60
C GLU A 36 4.10 -3.45 -0.21
N ILE A 37 2.95 -3.79 0.37
CA ILE A 37 1.90 -4.62 -0.25
C ILE A 37 0.53 -4.03 0.01
N ASP A 38 -0.36 -4.19 -0.96
CA ASP A 38 -1.77 -3.83 -0.87
C ASP A 38 -2.61 -5.06 -0.49
N VAL A 39 -3.46 -5.00 0.53
CA VAL A 39 -4.21 -6.19 0.96
C VAL A 39 -5.72 -6.01 0.96
N HIS A 40 -6.40 -7.11 0.63
CA HIS A 40 -7.85 -7.27 0.64
C HIS A 40 -8.24 -8.54 1.37
N LEU A 41 -9.52 -8.64 1.78
CA LEU A 41 -10.11 -9.85 2.35
C LEU A 41 -11.03 -10.51 1.32
N THR A 42 -10.84 -11.80 1.09
CA THR A 42 -11.73 -12.62 0.26
C THR A 42 -13.04 -12.93 0.99
N ARG A 43 -14.05 -13.43 0.26
CA ARG A 43 -15.34 -13.85 0.83
C ARG A 43 -15.16 -14.90 1.93
N ASP A 44 -14.27 -15.85 1.71
CA ASP A 44 -13.97 -16.96 2.63
C ASP A 44 -12.91 -16.61 3.69
N GLY A 45 -12.52 -15.31 3.81
CA GLY A 45 -11.77 -14.78 4.94
C GLY A 45 -10.25 -14.89 4.83
N HIS A 46 -9.70 -15.02 3.64
CA HIS A 46 -8.25 -14.98 3.43
C HIS A 46 -7.78 -13.57 3.07
N VAL A 47 -6.67 -13.12 3.67
CA VAL A 47 -6.00 -11.89 3.26
C VAL A 47 -5.16 -12.18 2.01
N VAL A 48 -5.42 -11.43 0.96
CA VAL A 48 -4.73 -11.57 -0.34
C VAL A 48 -4.07 -10.26 -0.75
N ALA A 49 -2.94 -10.33 -1.46
CA ALA A 49 -2.23 -9.14 -1.91
C ALA A 49 -2.60 -8.78 -3.35
N HIS A 50 -3.17 -7.60 -3.56
CA HIS A 50 -3.55 -7.03 -4.86
C HIS A 50 -3.87 -5.55 -4.71
N HIS A 51 -3.54 -4.73 -5.72
CA HIS A 51 -3.78 -3.29 -5.63
C HIS A 51 -5.25 -2.91 -5.77
N ASP A 52 -5.94 -3.44 -6.78
CA ASP A 52 -7.30 -3.04 -7.11
C ASP A 52 -8.34 -3.87 -6.33
N TYR A 53 -9.53 -3.34 -6.13
CA TYR A 53 -10.63 -4.06 -5.47
C TYR A 53 -11.14 -5.27 -6.25
N ARG A 54 -10.79 -5.37 -7.54
CA ARG A 54 -11.18 -6.44 -8.45
C ARG A 54 -10.05 -6.84 -9.38
N LEU A 55 -10.15 -8.04 -9.94
CA LEU A 55 -9.27 -8.47 -11.00
C LEU A 55 -9.51 -7.63 -12.27
N HIS A 56 -8.46 -7.10 -12.86
CA HIS A 56 -8.55 -6.20 -14.01
C HIS A 56 -8.39 -6.96 -15.32
N ALA A 57 -9.23 -6.67 -16.33
CA ALA A 57 -9.19 -7.35 -17.62
C ALA A 57 -7.84 -7.19 -18.35
N ASP A 58 -7.12 -6.09 -18.09
CA ASP A 58 -5.81 -5.82 -18.67
C ASP A 58 -4.63 -6.50 -17.96
N GLN A 59 -4.89 -7.20 -16.85
CA GLN A 59 -3.85 -7.86 -16.05
C GLN A 59 -4.19 -9.31 -15.70
N SER A 60 -5.39 -9.79 -16.03
CA SER A 60 -5.84 -11.10 -15.57
C SER A 60 -6.13 -12.03 -16.74
N ARG A 61 -5.55 -13.23 -16.66
CA ARG A 61 -5.79 -14.32 -17.59
C ARG A 61 -6.42 -15.50 -16.85
N LEU A 62 -7.44 -16.10 -17.41
CA LEU A 62 -8.06 -17.33 -16.92
C LEU A 62 -7.87 -18.41 -17.99
N ASP A 63 -7.31 -19.55 -17.62
CA ASP A 63 -7.01 -20.65 -18.54
C ASP A 63 -6.22 -20.19 -19.80
N GLY A 64 -5.30 -19.23 -19.60
CA GLY A 64 -4.44 -18.65 -20.64
C GLY A 64 -5.08 -17.54 -21.49
N ALA A 65 -6.37 -17.26 -21.35
CA ALA A 65 -7.08 -16.22 -22.07
C ALA A 65 -7.25 -14.93 -21.23
N TRP A 66 -7.07 -13.78 -21.85
CA TRP A 66 -7.37 -12.49 -21.24
C TRP A 66 -8.87 -12.36 -20.94
N LEU A 67 -9.21 -11.80 -19.79
CA LEU A 67 -10.59 -11.48 -19.46
C LEU A 67 -11.14 -10.44 -20.46
N SER A 68 -12.35 -10.64 -20.95
CA SER A 68 -13.04 -9.69 -21.84
C SER A 68 -13.64 -8.51 -21.08
N GLU A 69 -13.94 -8.70 -19.80
CA GLU A 69 -14.55 -7.74 -18.88
C GLU A 69 -13.80 -7.75 -17.54
N PRO A 70 -13.98 -6.72 -16.68
CA PRO A 70 -13.44 -6.76 -15.34
C PRO A 70 -13.84 -8.00 -14.58
N GLY A 71 -12.91 -8.64 -13.90
CA GLY A 71 -13.13 -9.82 -13.08
C GLY A 71 -13.90 -9.53 -11.79
N PRO A 72 -14.02 -10.53 -10.91
CA PRO A 72 -14.77 -10.41 -9.67
C PRO A 72 -14.13 -9.38 -8.73
N LEU A 73 -14.95 -8.79 -7.85
CA LEU A 73 -14.46 -8.14 -6.65
C LEU A 73 -13.82 -9.20 -5.75
N LEU A 74 -12.66 -8.88 -5.16
CA LEU A 74 -11.93 -9.83 -4.30
C LEU A 74 -12.77 -10.24 -3.09
N ARG A 75 -13.53 -9.28 -2.52
CA ARG A 75 -14.43 -9.51 -1.39
C ARG A 75 -15.59 -10.49 -1.68
N ASP A 76 -15.95 -10.66 -2.94
CA ASP A 76 -17.09 -11.47 -3.38
C ASP A 76 -16.68 -12.87 -3.88
N ALA A 77 -15.37 -13.13 -3.98
CA ALA A 77 -14.82 -14.37 -4.50
C ALA A 77 -14.06 -15.16 -3.43
N ASP A 78 -14.07 -16.48 -3.53
CA ASP A 78 -13.27 -17.38 -2.69
C ASP A 78 -11.84 -17.46 -3.20
N LEU A 79 -10.89 -17.69 -2.30
CA LEU A 79 -9.47 -17.81 -2.60
C LEU A 79 -9.20 -18.84 -3.71
N ALA A 80 -9.84 -20.01 -3.65
CA ALA A 80 -9.66 -21.06 -4.65
C ALA A 80 -10.03 -20.60 -6.08
N SER A 81 -11.07 -19.77 -6.21
CA SER A 81 -11.47 -19.19 -7.50
C SER A 81 -10.45 -18.13 -7.95
N LEU A 82 -9.98 -17.28 -7.05
CA LEU A 82 -9.03 -16.21 -7.36
C LEU A 82 -7.65 -16.76 -7.77
N LYS A 83 -7.20 -17.85 -7.17
CA LYS A 83 -5.94 -18.51 -7.53
C LYS A 83 -5.91 -19.18 -8.91
N ARG A 84 -7.01 -19.18 -9.64
CA ARG A 84 -7.02 -19.63 -11.03
C ARG A 84 -6.54 -18.58 -12.03
N TYR A 85 -6.50 -17.32 -11.61
CA TYR A 85 -6.12 -16.21 -12.49
C TYR A 85 -4.61 -16.00 -12.46
N ASP A 86 -4.00 -15.98 -13.65
CA ASP A 86 -2.62 -15.58 -13.84
C ASP A 86 -2.57 -14.04 -13.99
N LEU A 87 -1.79 -13.39 -13.12
CA LEU A 87 -1.69 -11.94 -12.97
C LEU A 87 -0.31 -11.39 -13.36
N GLY A 88 0.57 -12.25 -13.87
CA GLY A 88 1.97 -11.92 -14.08
C GLY A 88 2.29 -11.10 -15.33
N ARG A 89 1.30 -10.80 -16.17
CA ARG A 89 1.46 -9.97 -17.37
C ARG A 89 0.43 -8.86 -17.45
N ALA A 90 0.79 -7.79 -18.17
CA ALA A 90 -0.18 -6.82 -18.65
C ALA A 90 -0.59 -7.14 -20.10
N ARG A 91 -1.88 -6.92 -20.43
CA ARG A 91 -2.38 -7.13 -21.80
C ARG A 91 -1.64 -6.23 -22.78
N PRO A 92 -1.05 -6.78 -23.86
CA PRO A 92 -0.36 -5.98 -24.87
C PRO A 92 -1.25 -4.86 -25.41
N GLY A 93 -0.70 -3.64 -25.50
CA GLY A 93 -1.43 -2.45 -25.97
C GLY A 93 -2.36 -1.80 -24.95
N SER A 94 -2.50 -2.35 -23.75
CA SER A 94 -3.24 -1.71 -22.66
C SER A 94 -2.42 -0.56 -22.02
N ARG A 95 -3.12 0.31 -21.29
CA ARG A 95 -2.45 1.34 -20.49
C ARG A 95 -1.50 0.77 -19.44
N ARG A 96 -1.82 -0.40 -18.88
CA ARG A 96 -0.98 -1.10 -17.89
C ARG A 96 0.32 -1.59 -18.51
N ALA A 97 0.29 -2.09 -19.76
CA ALA A 97 1.48 -2.55 -20.46
C ALA A 97 2.54 -1.46 -20.69
N ALA A 98 2.13 -0.19 -20.72
CA ALA A 98 3.06 0.94 -20.85
C ALA A 98 3.97 1.11 -19.60
N HIS A 99 3.59 0.53 -18.46
CA HIS A 99 4.29 0.63 -17.19
C HIS A 99 4.69 -0.75 -16.62
N ALA A 100 4.36 -1.84 -17.32
CA ALA A 100 4.67 -3.19 -16.86
C ALA A 100 6.09 -3.59 -17.29
N HIS A 101 6.87 -4.05 -16.32
CA HIS A 101 8.18 -4.64 -16.53
C HIS A 101 8.24 -5.99 -15.81
N GLY A 102 9.18 -6.86 -16.18
CA GLY A 102 9.38 -8.13 -15.52
C GLY A 102 8.20 -9.10 -15.66
N GLU A 103 7.48 -9.05 -16.79
CA GLU A 103 6.34 -9.91 -17.05
C GLU A 103 6.70 -11.39 -17.00
N MET A 104 5.87 -12.17 -16.31
CA MET A 104 6.04 -13.61 -16.09
C MET A 104 4.71 -14.33 -16.34
N ASP A 105 4.79 -15.62 -16.71
CA ASP A 105 3.61 -16.48 -16.74
C ASP A 105 3.53 -17.30 -15.45
N GLY A 106 2.31 -17.64 -15.03
CA GLY A 106 2.09 -18.48 -13.86
C GLY A 106 2.21 -17.77 -12.52
N VAL A 107 2.01 -16.46 -12.49
CA VAL A 107 1.96 -15.67 -11.25
C VAL A 107 0.51 -15.58 -10.78
N PHE A 108 0.25 -16.15 -9.63
CA PHE A 108 -1.09 -16.21 -9.04
C PHE A 108 -1.21 -15.29 -7.83
N LEU A 109 -2.44 -14.92 -7.51
CA LEU A 109 -2.75 -14.08 -6.35
C LEU A 109 -2.21 -14.71 -5.07
N PRO A 110 -1.25 -14.08 -4.35
CA PRO A 110 -0.75 -14.63 -3.11
C PRO A 110 -1.65 -14.23 -1.93
N THR A 111 -1.64 -15.06 -0.90
CA THR A 111 -2.11 -14.67 0.43
C THR A 111 -1.02 -13.97 1.22
N LEU A 112 -1.41 -13.19 2.25
CA LEU A 112 -0.46 -12.58 3.17
C LEU A 112 0.43 -13.65 3.86
N PRO A 113 -0.11 -14.76 4.39
CA PRO A 113 0.73 -15.83 4.95
C PRO A 113 1.76 -16.42 3.97
N GLU A 114 1.42 -16.57 2.68
CA GLU A 114 2.37 -17.05 1.66
C GLU A 114 3.53 -16.08 1.44
N ILE A 115 3.25 -14.76 1.42
CA ILE A 115 4.29 -13.72 1.33
C ILE A 115 5.18 -13.75 2.58
N LEU A 116 4.57 -13.80 3.77
CA LEU A 116 5.31 -13.82 5.04
C LEU A 116 6.21 -15.04 5.19
N ASP A 117 5.71 -16.22 4.80
CA ASP A 117 6.49 -17.46 4.78
C ASP A 117 7.68 -17.35 3.82
N ASP A 118 7.48 -16.78 2.65
CA ASP A 118 8.55 -16.60 1.66
C ASP A 118 9.60 -15.58 2.12
N MET A 119 9.15 -14.44 2.64
CA MET A 119 10.05 -13.42 3.20
C MET A 119 10.83 -13.93 4.41
N GLY A 120 10.21 -14.78 5.24
CA GLY A 120 10.84 -15.37 6.42
C GLY A 120 11.99 -16.34 6.11
N LYS A 121 12.10 -16.81 4.87
CA LYS A 121 13.21 -17.67 4.40
C LYS A 121 14.46 -16.88 4.02
N ALA A 122 14.36 -15.57 3.85
CA ALA A 122 15.50 -14.72 3.53
C ALA A 122 16.51 -14.70 4.70
N PRO A 123 17.83 -14.78 4.42
CA PRO A 123 18.83 -14.70 5.48
C PRO A 123 18.91 -13.28 6.06
N GLY A 124 19.23 -13.19 7.34
CA GLY A 124 19.41 -11.90 8.03
C GLY A 124 18.20 -11.46 8.86
N PRO A 125 18.19 -10.20 9.33
CA PRO A 125 17.09 -9.65 10.09
C PRO A 125 15.85 -9.48 9.19
N LYS A 126 14.66 -9.54 9.80
CA LYS A 126 13.41 -9.24 9.09
C LYS A 126 13.47 -7.83 8.52
N ARG A 127 13.14 -7.68 7.24
CA ARG A 127 12.99 -6.39 6.58
C ARG A 127 11.62 -5.80 6.87
N TRP A 128 11.47 -4.50 6.64
CA TRP A 128 10.17 -3.85 6.81
C TRP A 128 9.12 -4.42 5.85
N LEU A 129 7.91 -4.62 6.39
CA LEU A 129 6.72 -4.90 5.62
C LEU A 129 5.69 -3.79 5.86
N PHE A 130 5.46 -2.94 4.85
CA PHE A 130 4.38 -1.97 4.88
C PHE A 130 3.14 -2.64 4.29
N VAL A 131 2.04 -2.64 5.03
CA VAL A 131 0.78 -3.29 4.63
C VAL A 131 -0.27 -2.22 4.46
N GLU A 132 -0.66 -1.94 3.20
CA GLU A 132 -1.77 -1.04 2.93
C GLU A 132 -3.10 -1.78 3.06
N ILE A 133 -3.91 -1.34 4.01
CA ILE A 133 -5.27 -1.85 4.19
C ILE A 133 -6.19 -1.19 3.18
N LYS A 134 -6.59 -1.92 2.13
CA LYS A 134 -7.46 -1.42 1.06
C LYS A 134 -8.92 -1.47 1.49
N THR A 135 -9.47 -0.33 1.84
CA THR A 135 -10.89 -0.16 2.17
C THR A 135 -11.53 0.96 1.36
N ASP A 136 -12.84 0.93 1.21
CA ASP A 136 -13.65 1.93 0.52
C ASP A 136 -14.68 2.50 1.51
N PRO A 137 -14.31 3.51 2.33
CA PRO A 137 -15.21 4.07 3.35
C PRO A 137 -16.42 4.82 2.77
N ALA A 138 -16.47 5.04 1.46
CA ALA A 138 -17.65 5.59 0.78
C ALA A 138 -18.79 4.54 0.65
N GLY A 139 -18.97 3.71 1.67
CA GLY A 139 -20.04 2.73 1.79
C GLY A 139 -19.59 1.28 1.64
N TYR A 140 -18.30 1.02 1.60
CA TYR A 140 -17.68 -0.32 1.54
C TYR A 140 -18.28 -1.23 0.43
N ARG A 141 -18.59 -0.63 -0.72
CA ARG A 141 -19.21 -1.36 -1.83
C ARG A 141 -18.23 -2.25 -2.58
N GLN A 142 -16.97 -1.85 -2.59
CA GLN A 142 -15.91 -2.55 -3.32
C GLN A 142 -14.97 -3.33 -2.38
N SER A 143 -14.74 -2.84 -1.16
CA SER A 143 -13.91 -3.51 -0.17
C SER A 143 -14.71 -4.41 0.77
N ALA A 144 -14.02 -5.32 1.46
CA ALA A 144 -14.56 -6.03 2.60
C ALA A 144 -14.76 -5.08 3.81
N ASP A 145 -15.42 -5.59 4.85
CA ASP A 145 -15.53 -4.91 6.14
C ASP A 145 -14.11 -4.62 6.69
N PRO A 146 -13.75 -3.35 6.97
CA PRO A 146 -12.43 -2.97 7.44
C PRO A 146 -12.07 -3.62 8.77
N VAL A 147 -13.05 -3.90 9.64
CA VAL A 147 -12.83 -4.55 10.91
C VAL A 147 -12.33 -5.98 10.70
N ARG A 148 -13.03 -6.74 9.84
CA ARG A 148 -12.65 -8.12 9.54
C ARG A 148 -11.30 -8.21 8.82
N LEU A 149 -11.05 -7.29 7.87
CA LEU A 149 -9.78 -7.27 7.15
C LEU A 149 -8.61 -6.98 8.11
N LEU A 150 -8.73 -5.92 8.94
CA LEU A 150 -7.67 -5.58 9.88
C LEU A 150 -7.43 -6.69 10.91
N ASP A 151 -8.50 -7.27 11.48
CA ASP A 151 -8.37 -8.33 12.47
C ASP A 151 -7.66 -9.55 11.88
N GLN A 152 -7.95 -9.93 10.62
CA GLN A 152 -7.27 -11.05 9.96
C GLN A 152 -5.81 -10.72 9.61
N VAL A 153 -5.52 -9.50 9.15
CA VAL A 153 -4.13 -9.06 8.91
C VAL A 153 -3.31 -9.15 10.19
N LEU A 154 -3.85 -8.69 11.32
CA LEU A 154 -3.16 -8.78 12.61
C LEU A 154 -2.93 -10.23 13.06
N ALA A 155 -3.91 -11.11 12.83
CA ALA A 155 -3.76 -12.53 13.11
C ALA A 155 -2.65 -13.16 12.26
N ASP A 156 -2.66 -12.95 10.95
CA ASP A 156 -1.66 -13.47 10.02
C ASP A 156 -0.23 -12.97 10.37
N LEU A 157 -0.10 -11.67 10.71
CA LEU A 157 1.18 -11.08 11.13
C LEU A 157 1.67 -11.67 12.48
N ALA A 158 0.76 -11.90 13.42
CA ALA A 158 1.09 -12.49 14.72
C ALA A 158 1.53 -13.94 14.59
N ASP A 159 0.80 -14.74 13.81
CA ASP A 159 1.09 -16.16 13.59
C ASP A 159 2.45 -16.37 12.92
N ALA A 160 2.85 -15.43 12.05
CA ALA A 160 4.14 -15.43 11.38
C ALA A 160 5.27 -14.69 12.15
N ASP A 161 4.98 -14.13 13.33
CA ASP A 161 5.93 -13.32 14.13
C ASP A 161 6.44 -12.06 13.38
N TRP A 162 5.56 -11.38 12.62
CA TRP A 162 5.92 -10.19 11.82
C TRP A 162 5.45 -8.87 12.44
N LEU A 163 4.74 -8.85 13.55
CA LEU A 163 4.18 -7.62 14.13
C LEU A 163 5.22 -6.52 14.38
N SER A 164 6.43 -6.89 14.80
CA SER A 164 7.50 -5.92 15.10
C SER A 164 8.21 -5.35 13.86
N ALA A 165 8.07 -6.01 12.70
CA ALA A 165 8.64 -5.59 11.43
C ALA A 165 7.58 -5.05 10.45
N ALA A 166 6.31 -4.99 10.89
CA ALA A 166 5.21 -4.48 10.09
C ALA A 166 4.90 -3.01 10.39
N LYS A 167 4.49 -2.29 9.36
CA LYS A 167 3.84 -0.97 9.45
C LYS A 167 2.51 -1.05 8.70
N ILE A 168 1.42 -0.66 9.36
CA ILE A 168 0.10 -0.58 8.73
C ILE A 168 -0.09 0.83 8.17
N ILE A 169 -0.42 0.93 6.90
CA ILE A 169 -0.67 2.18 6.22
C ILE A 169 -2.09 2.16 5.62
N ALA A 170 -2.77 3.27 5.62
CA ALA A 170 -4.12 3.35 5.09
C ALA A 170 -4.52 4.77 4.69
N PHE A 171 -5.35 4.87 3.65
CA PHE A 171 -6.10 6.08 3.31
C PHE A 171 -7.34 6.26 4.19
N ASP A 172 -7.95 5.15 4.62
CA ASP A 172 -9.06 5.13 5.58
C ASP A 172 -8.51 5.24 7.01
N TRP A 173 -8.54 6.43 7.56
CA TRP A 173 -7.99 6.70 8.89
C TRP A 173 -8.76 5.97 10.02
N SER A 174 -10.00 5.57 9.78
CA SER A 174 -10.75 4.78 10.77
C SER A 174 -10.09 3.44 11.08
N VAL A 175 -9.40 2.84 10.09
CA VAL A 175 -8.59 1.63 10.24
C VAL A 175 -7.43 1.87 11.19
N LEU A 176 -6.71 2.99 11.01
CA LEU A 176 -5.56 3.36 11.85
C LEU A 176 -5.98 3.64 13.30
N ARG A 177 -7.13 4.32 13.49
CA ARG A 177 -7.71 4.53 14.83
C ARG A 177 -8.08 3.22 15.51
N ARG A 178 -8.65 2.27 14.77
CA ARG A 178 -8.94 0.93 15.30
C ARG A 178 -7.67 0.21 15.71
N LEU A 179 -6.66 0.21 14.83
CA LEU A 179 -5.36 -0.42 15.11
C LEU A 179 -4.71 0.16 16.38
N GLY A 180 -4.70 1.47 16.55
CA GLY A 180 -4.16 2.13 17.74
C GLY A 180 -4.79 1.66 19.06
N ARG A 181 -6.04 1.16 19.02
CA ARG A 181 -6.71 0.56 20.20
C ARG A 181 -6.38 -0.91 20.39
N LEU A 182 -6.22 -1.67 19.30
CA LEU A 182 -5.99 -3.13 19.35
C LEU A 182 -4.54 -3.49 19.55
N ALA A 183 -3.63 -2.77 18.89
CA ALA A 183 -2.22 -3.07 18.86
C ALA A 183 -1.38 -1.77 18.80
N PRO A 184 -1.35 -0.96 19.88
CA PRO A 184 -0.72 0.36 19.89
C PRO A 184 0.79 0.35 19.66
N GLY A 185 1.43 -0.83 19.68
CA GLY A 185 2.86 -0.98 19.39
C GLY A 185 3.21 -1.15 17.92
N ILE A 186 2.22 -1.30 17.04
CA ILE A 186 2.47 -1.43 15.59
C ILE A 186 2.59 -0.03 14.98
N ALA A 187 3.65 0.16 14.18
CA ALA A 187 3.85 1.42 13.46
C ALA A 187 2.71 1.68 12.45
N THR A 188 2.30 2.94 12.34
CA THR A 188 1.25 3.37 11.39
C THR A 188 1.69 4.56 10.58
N ALA A 189 1.11 4.72 9.37
CA ALA A 189 1.21 5.96 8.61
C ALA A 189 -0.11 6.30 7.90
N HIS A 190 -0.42 7.58 7.87
CA HIS A 190 -1.61 8.14 7.22
C HIS A 190 -1.29 8.44 5.76
N LEU A 191 -1.80 7.59 4.86
CA LEU A 191 -1.68 7.82 3.42
C LEU A 191 -2.54 9.01 2.99
N THR A 192 -1.96 9.87 2.14
CA THR A 192 -2.66 11.01 1.56
C THR A 192 -2.31 11.20 0.09
N VAL A 193 -3.25 11.80 -0.66
CA VAL A 193 -3.06 12.20 -2.06
C VAL A 193 -3.57 13.62 -2.25
N PRO A 194 -2.99 14.40 -3.19
CA PRO A 194 -3.54 15.70 -3.53
C PRO A 194 -4.94 15.54 -4.16
N GLU A 195 -5.80 16.53 -3.93
CA GLU A 195 -7.19 16.55 -4.41
C GLU A 195 -7.30 16.34 -5.95
N ALA A 196 -6.28 16.76 -6.70
CA ALA A 196 -6.21 16.57 -8.15
C ALA A 196 -6.01 15.10 -8.57
N MET A 197 -5.56 14.21 -7.69
CA MET A 197 -5.40 12.77 -7.93
C MET A 197 -6.67 12.01 -7.50
N GLN A 198 -7.77 12.34 -8.12
CA GLN A 198 -9.11 11.88 -7.79
C GLN A 198 -9.24 10.39 -7.45
N GLY A 199 -10.10 10.11 -6.48
CA GLY A 199 -10.72 8.81 -6.20
C GLY A 199 -10.50 8.27 -4.81
N GLN A 200 -9.52 8.77 -4.04
CA GLN A 200 -9.21 8.21 -2.72
C GLN A 200 -9.61 9.11 -1.55
N ILE A 201 -9.65 10.42 -1.72
CA ILE A 201 -10.22 11.34 -0.74
C ILE A 201 -11.37 12.09 -1.37
N ILE A 202 -12.52 11.43 -1.45
CA ILE A 202 -13.75 12.06 -1.94
C ILE A 202 -14.32 12.87 -0.78
N ARG A 203 -14.50 14.17 -1.02
CA ARG A 203 -15.23 15.06 -0.11
C ARG A 203 -16.70 15.07 -0.51
N ASP A 204 -17.60 15.09 0.45
CA ASP A 204 -19.00 15.34 0.20
C ASP A 204 -19.27 16.84 -0.12
N GLU A 205 -20.53 17.23 -0.39
CA GLU A 205 -20.90 18.61 -0.68
C GLU A 205 -20.61 19.57 0.48
N ALA A 206 -20.62 19.08 1.73
CA ALA A 206 -20.21 19.83 2.90
C ALA A 206 -18.67 19.92 3.02
N GLY A 207 -17.94 19.13 2.22
CA GLY A 207 -16.50 19.06 2.16
C GLY A 207 -15.89 18.08 3.15
N ASP A 208 -16.69 17.30 3.88
CA ASP A 208 -16.19 16.21 4.72
C ASP A 208 -15.81 15.00 3.85
N SER A 209 -14.80 14.29 4.30
CA SER A 209 -14.34 13.07 3.64
C SER A 209 -14.54 11.87 4.56
N PRO A 210 -15.18 10.78 4.10
CA PRO A 210 -15.26 9.56 4.89
C PRO A 210 -13.87 8.93 5.16
N TRP A 211 -12.86 9.28 4.36
CA TRP A 211 -11.50 8.77 4.49
C TRP A 211 -10.75 9.32 5.71
N THR A 212 -11.11 10.53 6.16
CA THR A 212 -10.41 11.20 7.27
C THR A 212 -10.99 10.90 8.64
N ASP A 213 -11.98 10.00 8.73
CA ASP A 213 -12.58 9.57 10.00
C ASP A 213 -13.12 10.76 10.85
N GLY A 214 -13.64 11.79 10.19
CA GLY A 214 -14.14 13.01 10.83
C GLY A 214 -13.08 14.08 11.14
N PHE A 215 -11.81 13.84 10.80
CA PHE A 215 -10.72 14.80 10.99
C PHE A 215 -10.44 15.56 9.69
N ASP A 216 -11.41 16.33 9.22
CA ASP A 216 -11.24 17.14 8.02
C ASP A 216 -10.23 18.28 8.27
N PRO A 217 -9.27 18.51 7.34
CA PRO A 217 -8.29 19.60 7.46
C PRO A 217 -8.90 20.97 7.70
N ARG A 218 -10.13 21.25 7.22
CA ARG A 218 -10.84 22.53 7.44
C ARG A 218 -11.08 22.83 8.92
N HIS A 219 -11.25 21.81 9.74
CA HIS A 219 -11.41 21.95 11.19
C HIS A 219 -10.08 22.06 11.92
N HIS A 220 -8.97 21.90 11.19
CA HIS A 220 -7.59 21.92 11.71
C HIS A 220 -6.75 23.04 11.06
N GLY A 221 -7.35 24.20 10.81
CA GLY A 221 -6.68 25.37 10.22
C GLY A 221 -6.29 25.19 8.76
N GLY A 222 -6.96 24.32 8.01
CA GLY A 222 -6.67 23.99 6.62
C GLY A 222 -5.48 23.07 6.42
N SER A 223 -4.88 22.56 7.52
CA SER A 223 -3.70 21.70 7.45
C SER A 223 -4.07 20.22 7.65
N GLU A 224 -3.78 19.40 6.64
CA GLU A 224 -3.88 17.95 6.70
C GLU A 224 -2.94 17.36 7.77
N LEU A 225 -1.74 17.93 7.92
CA LEU A 225 -0.76 17.51 8.91
C LEU A 225 -1.29 17.69 10.35
N ARG A 226 -1.97 18.79 10.61
CA ARG A 226 -2.64 19.03 11.91
C ARG A 226 -3.85 18.12 12.12
N ALA A 227 -4.57 17.78 11.06
CA ALA A 227 -5.64 16.79 11.12
C ALA A 227 -5.10 15.40 11.48
N ILE A 228 -4.00 14.97 10.85
CA ILE A 228 -3.29 13.72 11.18
C ILE A 228 -2.85 13.72 12.64
N LEU A 229 -2.21 14.79 13.11
CA LEU A 229 -1.79 14.89 14.51
C LEU A 229 -2.97 14.83 15.48
N ALA A 230 -4.08 15.52 15.17
CA ALA A 230 -5.30 15.51 15.97
C ALA A 230 -5.97 14.13 15.99
N HIS A 231 -5.87 13.37 14.90
CA HIS A 231 -6.32 11.98 14.81
C HIS A 231 -5.46 11.02 15.67
N GLY A 232 -4.29 11.47 16.12
CA GLY A 232 -3.33 10.66 16.88
C GLY A 232 -2.26 10.01 16.00
N GLY A 233 -2.10 10.48 14.76
CA GLY A 233 -1.08 9.99 13.83
C GLY A 233 0.31 10.50 14.20
N GLU A 234 1.31 9.66 13.94
CA GLU A 234 2.74 9.96 14.13
C GLU A 234 3.51 10.10 12.82
N GLU A 235 2.91 9.66 11.71
CA GLU A 235 3.55 9.69 10.40
C GLU A 235 2.54 10.12 9.31
N TRP A 236 2.96 11.09 8.52
CA TRP A 236 2.30 11.50 7.29
C TRP A 236 2.93 10.76 6.11
N SER A 237 2.11 10.13 5.28
CA SER A 237 2.57 9.37 4.10
C SER A 237 1.93 9.92 2.82
N PRO A 238 2.46 11.02 2.26
CA PRO A 238 1.95 11.67 1.07
C PRO A 238 2.43 11.04 -0.23
N HIS A 239 1.63 11.23 -1.30
CA HIS A 239 2.15 11.07 -2.66
C HIS A 239 3.20 12.15 -2.97
N VAL A 240 4.25 11.81 -3.71
CA VAL A 240 5.37 12.71 -4.02
C VAL A 240 4.96 14.04 -4.63
N SER A 241 3.88 14.08 -5.42
CA SER A 241 3.37 15.31 -6.04
C SER A 241 2.74 16.30 -5.05
N ASP A 242 2.44 15.87 -3.83
CA ASP A 242 1.86 16.69 -2.77
C ASP A 242 2.92 17.23 -1.80
N VAL A 243 4.15 16.79 -1.95
CA VAL A 243 5.25 17.19 -1.06
C VAL A 243 5.90 18.49 -1.53
N THR A 244 5.96 19.46 -0.62
CA THR A 244 6.70 20.71 -0.80
C THR A 244 7.66 20.91 0.36
N GLU A 245 8.69 21.72 0.19
CA GLU A 245 9.63 22.04 1.27
C GLU A 245 8.90 22.67 2.48
N ALA A 246 7.89 23.50 2.22
CA ALA A 246 7.07 24.11 3.26
C ALA A 246 6.26 23.06 4.07
N ARG A 247 5.66 22.08 3.38
CA ARG A 247 4.93 20.98 4.07
C ARG A 247 5.86 20.07 4.84
N MET A 248 7.06 19.80 4.32
CA MET A 248 8.10 19.06 5.04
C MET A 248 8.53 19.80 6.31
N ALA A 249 8.72 21.13 6.23
CA ALA A 249 9.03 21.95 7.39
C ALA A 249 7.89 21.98 8.43
N GLU A 250 6.63 22.07 7.97
CA GLU A 250 5.46 21.97 8.84
C GLU A 250 5.38 20.61 9.54
N ALA A 251 5.52 19.50 8.81
CA ALA A 251 5.51 18.14 9.38
C ALA A 251 6.56 18.00 10.50
N ARG A 252 7.78 18.45 10.26
CA ARG A 252 8.83 18.45 11.29
C ARG A 252 8.50 19.31 12.49
N SER A 253 7.94 20.50 12.27
CA SER A 253 7.54 21.39 13.36
C SER A 253 6.46 20.80 14.25
N LEU A 254 5.63 19.91 13.70
CA LEU A 254 4.60 19.16 14.39
C LEU A 254 5.10 17.84 14.99
N GLY A 255 6.37 17.46 14.74
CA GLY A 255 6.95 16.20 15.22
C GLY A 255 6.48 14.97 14.43
N LEU A 256 5.86 15.14 13.26
CA LEU A 256 5.47 14.04 12.39
C LEU A 256 6.67 13.49 11.62
N ARG A 257 6.76 12.18 11.52
CA ARG A 257 7.59 11.50 10.51
C ARG A 257 6.95 11.65 9.13
N VAL A 258 7.77 11.50 8.07
CA VAL A 258 7.29 11.62 6.70
C VAL A 258 7.77 10.44 5.86
N GLY A 259 6.81 9.64 5.36
CA GLY A 259 7.07 8.52 4.46
C GLY A 259 6.48 8.80 3.08
N VAL A 260 7.29 9.20 2.11
CA VAL A 260 6.81 9.61 0.78
C VAL A 260 6.63 8.41 -0.14
N TRP A 261 5.51 8.35 -0.88
CA TRP A 261 5.25 7.29 -1.86
C TRP A 261 5.05 7.83 -3.29
N GLY A 262 5.01 6.90 -4.27
CA GLY A 262 4.85 7.26 -5.68
C GLY A 262 6.14 7.76 -6.35
N LEU A 263 7.29 7.39 -5.79
CA LEU A 263 8.60 7.78 -6.30
C LEU A 263 9.02 6.85 -7.44
N ALA A 264 9.21 7.41 -8.63
CA ALA A 264 9.58 6.67 -9.85
C ALA A 264 10.81 7.27 -10.57
N SER A 265 11.49 8.24 -9.96
CA SER A 265 12.71 8.83 -10.52
C SER A 265 13.78 9.03 -9.46
N ALA A 266 15.06 8.88 -9.83
CA ALA A 266 16.18 9.14 -8.93
C ALA A 266 16.16 10.60 -8.42
N SER A 267 15.79 11.55 -9.26
CA SER A 267 15.72 12.96 -8.86
C SER A 267 14.67 13.24 -7.79
N ASP A 268 13.54 12.53 -7.81
CA ASP A 268 12.54 12.66 -6.75
C ASP A 268 13.02 12.01 -5.44
N ILE A 269 13.68 10.87 -5.54
CA ILE A 269 14.28 10.17 -4.40
C ILE A 269 15.30 11.09 -3.71
N ASP A 270 16.28 11.63 -4.48
CA ASP A 270 17.30 12.53 -3.96
C ASP A 270 16.68 13.77 -3.31
N ARG A 271 15.66 14.35 -3.97
CA ARG A 271 14.96 15.52 -3.45
C ARG A 271 14.28 15.23 -2.11
N MET A 272 13.51 14.14 -2.01
CA MET A 272 12.81 13.77 -0.78
C MET A 272 13.79 13.41 0.34
N ALA A 273 14.86 12.70 0.02
CA ALA A 273 15.94 12.41 0.97
C ALA A 273 16.61 13.70 1.47
N SER A 274 16.92 14.64 0.56
CA SER A 274 17.52 15.93 0.93
C SER A 274 16.61 16.80 1.80
N TRP A 275 15.29 16.67 1.64
CA TRP A 275 14.29 17.33 2.48
C TRP A 275 14.06 16.59 3.80
N GLY A 276 14.71 15.42 4.02
CA GLY A 276 14.68 14.64 5.25
C GLY A 276 13.43 13.80 5.43
N ALA A 277 12.96 13.16 4.38
CA ALA A 277 11.96 12.10 4.51
C ALA A 277 12.53 10.92 5.32
N ASP A 278 11.69 10.25 6.11
CA ASP A 278 12.07 9.11 6.95
C ASP A 278 11.96 7.78 6.18
N ALA A 279 11.04 7.70 5.22
CA ALA A 279 10.87 6.54 4.35
C ALA A 279 10.51 6.96 2.93
N LEU A 280 10.94 6.17 1.94
CA LEU A 280 10.70 6.38 0.53
C LEU A 280 10.14 5.11 -0.09
N THR A 281 8.86 5.12 -0.48
CA THR A 281 8.25 4.02 -1.21
C THR A 281 8.41 4.24 -2.70
N VAL A 282 9.25 3.41 -3.30
CA VAL A 282 9.74 3.56 -4.68
C VAL A 282 9.14 2.52 -5.62
N SER A 283 8.95 2.93 -6.87
CA SER A 283 8.45 2.08 -7.96
C SER A 283 9.46 2.05 -9.11
N GLY A 284 9.59 0.90 -9.78
CA GLY A 284 10.54 0.73 -10.87
C GLY A 284 11.98 0.49 -10.40
N PRO A 285 12.96 0.43 -11.31
CA PRO A 285 14.34 0.04 -11.01
C PRO A 285 15.16 1.15 -10.33
N VAL A 286 14.53 2.20 -9.82
CA VAL A 286 15.22 3.38 -9.28
C VAL A 286 15.98 3.13 -7.98
N TRP A 287 15.76 2.00 -7.31
CA TRP A 287 16.56 1.57 -6.15
C TRP A 287 17.91 0.94 -6.53
N SER A 288 18.18 0.72 -7.80
CA SER A 288 19.42 0.10 -8.30
C SER A 288 20.45 1.13 -8.78
N VAL A 289 20.28 2.39 -8.45
CA VAL A 289 21.20 3.47 -8.84
C VAL A 289 22.17 3.79 -7.72
#